data_0c8f227b4922f6ed2a7a6f6ae01f3f69
#
_entry.id   0c8f227b4922f6ed2a7a6f6ae01f3f69
#
_cell.length_a   1.000
_cell.length_b   1.000
_cell.length_c   1.000
_cell.angle_alpha   90.00
_cell.angle_beta   90.00
_cell.angle_gamma   90.00
#
_symmetry.space_group_name_H-M   'P 1'
#
loop_
_entity.id
_entity.type
_entity.pdbx_description
1 polymer ?
#
loop_
_entity_poly.entity_id
_entity_poly.type
_entity_poly.pdbx_seq_one_letter_code
_entity_poly.pdbx_strand_id
1 'polypeptide(L)'
;MAFFDSNLMSLKLAKEQGEDVVAKVVKRLTKDPADTFGLDAGSLAIGARADMVLINPEALDGWEPDQTRELVYREIFEHEQMVNRPSGIVGSVYIAGELAWDGETGAGPTLGNRPLGRYLHSGGSSAISDSAQEAA
;
A
#
# COMPACT_ATOMS: atom_id res chain seq x y z
N MET A 1 11.53 13.53 8.75
CA MET A 1 11.57 12.07 8.48
C MET A 1 10.31 11.73 7.71
N ALA A 2 10.41 11.36 6.44
CA ALA A 2 9.23 11.04 5.63
C ALA A 2 8.68 9.69 6.06
N PHE A 3 7.38 9.61 6.35
CA PHE A 3 6.69 8.39 6.79
C PHE A 3 6.84 7.22 5.78
N PHE A 4 7.13 7.51 4.53
CA PHE A 4 7.24 6.51 3.47
C PHE A 4 8.52 5.67 3.52
N ASP A 5 9.59 6.17 4.13
CA ASP A 5 10.83 5.41 4.28
C ASP A 5 10.69 4.28 5.30
N SER A 6 9.85 4.47 6.32
CA SER A 6 9.79 3.57 7.46
C SER A 6 9.27 2.17 7.10
N ASN A 7 8.30 2.06 6.19
CA ASN A 7 7.72 0.78 5.80
C ASN A 7 8.69 -0.04 4.93
N LEU A 8 9.27 0.58 3.90
CA LEU A 8 10.24 -0.08 3.03
C LEU A 8 11.52 -0.42 3.80
N MET A 9 12.00 0.49 4.67
CA MET A 9 13.14 0.23 5.52
C MET A 9 12.87 -0.91 6.50
N SER A 10 11.70 -0.96 7.10
CA SER A 10 11.31 -2.07 7.99
C SER A 10 11.29 -3.41 7.25
N LEU A 11 10.81 -3.44 6.01
CA LEU A 11 10.83 -4.63 5.16
C LEU A 11 12.26 -5.02 4.76
N LYS A 12 13.12 -4.06 4.40
CA LYS A 12 14.54 -4.31 4.08
C LYS A 12 15.26 -4.93 5.26
N LEU A 13 15.15 -4.33 6.44
CA LEU A 13 15.77 -4.84 7.67
C LEU A 13 15.20 -6.20 8.11
N ALA A 14 13.92 -6.43 7.90
CA ALA A 14 13.27 -7.72 8.19
C ALA A 14 13.82 -8.82 7.27
N LYS A 15 14.04 -8.50 5.99
CA LYS A 15 14.57 -9.45 5.01
C LYS A 15 15.98 -9.94 5.37
N GLU A 16 16.82 -9.05 5.93
CA GLU A 16 18.15 -9.41 6.45
C GLU A 16 18.09 -10.42 7.61
N GLN A 17 16.98 -10.45 8.35
CA GLN A 17 16.78 -11.32 9.51
C GLN A 17 16.04 -12.62 9.19
N GLY A 18 15.46 -12.75 8.02
CA GLY A 18 14.80 -13.95 7.53
C GLY A 18 13.29 -13.80 7.28
N GLU A 19 12.74 -14.79 6.58
CA GLU A 19 11.33 -14.79 6.11
C GLU A 19 10.31 -14.69 7.24
N ASP A 20 10.59 -15.31 8.38
CA ASP A 20 9.70 -15.23 9.57
C ASP A 20 9.57 -13.79 10.09
N VAL A 21 10.63 -12.99 9.99
CA VAL A 21 10.62 -11.60 10.42
C VAL A 21 9.88 -10.74 9.39
N VAL A 22 10.08 -11.02 8.10
CA VAL A 22 9.30 -10.38 7.02
C VAL A 22 7.80 -10.60 7.24
N ALA A 23 7.38 -11.84 7.49
CA ALA A 23 5.97 -12.16 7.72
C ALA A 23 5.37 -11.38 8.92
N LYS A 24 6.14 -11.24 10.00
CA LYS A 24 5.73 -10.45 11.19
C LYS A 24 5.61 -8.96 10.87
N VAL A 25 6.56 -8.41 10.11
CA VAL A 25 6.53 -6.99 9.72
C VAL A 25 5.36 -6.73 8.78
N VAL A 26 5.15 -7.58 7.78
CA VAL A 26 3.99 -7.46 6.87
C VAL A 26 2.69 -7.49 7.66
N LYS A 27 2.53 -8.45 8.58
CA LYS A 27 1.34 -8.53 9.44
C LYS A 27 1.13 -7.26 10.25
N ARG A 28 2.19 -6.68 10.82
CA ARG A 28 2.13 -5.40 11.56
C ARG A 28 1.75 -4.20 10.71
N LEU A 29 2.07 -4.23 9.43
CA LEU A 29 1.74 -3.16 8.49
C LEU A 29 0.34 -3.31 7.87
N THR A 30 -0.30 -4.47 7.99
CA THR A 30 -1.55 -4.81 7.32
C THR A 30 -2.63 -5.29 8.28
N LYS A 31 -2.55 -6.54 8.73
CA LYS A 31 -3.60 -7.20 9.50
C LYS A 31 -3.75 -6.66 10.91
N ASP A 32 -2.65 -6.43 11.63
CA ASP A 32 -2.72 -5.96 13.01
C ASP A 32 -3.43 -4.59 13.16
N PRO A 33 -3.13 -3.56 12.33
CA PRO A 33 -3.91 -2.33 12.37
C PRO A 33 -5.37 -2.54 11.93
N ALA A 34 -5.63 -3.37 10.92
CA ALA A 34 -7.00 -3.67 10.52
C ALA A 34 -7.80 -4.30 11.66
N ASP A 35 -7.25 -5.27 12.38
CA ASP A 35 -7.88 -5.89 13.54
C ASP A 35 -8.07 -4.89 14.69
N THR A 36 -7.08 -4.05 14.95
CA THR A 36 -7.15 -3.04 16.02
C THR A 36 -8.28 -2.04 15.79
N PHE A 37 -8.50 -1.65 14.55
CA PHE A 37 -9.58 -0.71 14.19
C PHE A 37 -10.88 -1.40 13.76
N GLY A 38 -10.94 -2.74 13.79
CA GLY A 38 -12.11 -3.51 13.37
C GLY A 38 -12.44 -3.34 11.88
N LEU A 39 -11.42 -3.27 11.02
CA LEU A 39 -11.57 -3.11 9.58
C LEU A 39 -11.53 -4.46 8.86
N ASP A 40 -12.40 -4.62 7.86
CA ASP A 40 -12.35 -5.77 6.95
C ASP A 40 -11.29 -5.53 5.85
N ALA A 41 -10.01 -5.70 6.23
CA ALA A 41 -8.85 -5.47 5.38
C ALA A 41 -7.61 -6.24 5.88
N GLY A 42 -6.50 -6.11 5.14
CA GLY A 42 -5.17 -6.58 5.56
C GLY A 42 -4.98 -8.09 5.50
N SER A 43 -5.77 -8.82 4.72
CA SER A 43 -5.69 -10.28 4.54
C SER A 43 -5.76 -10.65 3.07
N LEU A 44 -5.04 -11.70 2.67
CA LEU A 44 -5.11 -12.36 1.36
C LEU A 44 -5.82 -13.72 1.45
N ALA A 45 -6.60 -13.97 2.49
CA ALA A 45 -7.39 -15.19 2.61
C ALA A 45 -8.44 -15.29 1.49
N ILE A 46 -8.84 -16.51 1.13
CA ILE A 46 -9.89 -16.75 0.15
C ILE A 46 -11.17 -16.06 0.61
N GLY A 47 -11.77 -15.25 -0.25
CA GLY A 47 -12.95 -14.44 0.06
C GLY A 47 -12.66 -13.06 0.64
N ALA A 48 -11.41 -12.77 1.02
CA ALA A 48 -11.01 -11.42 1.40
C ALA A 48 -10.88 -10.51 0.17
N ARG A 49 -10.93 -9.19 0.41
CA ARG A 49 -10.72 -8.20 -0.63
C ARG A 49 -9.27 -8.26 -1.13
N ALA A 50 -9.09 -8.32 -2.43
CA ALA A 50 -7.79 -8.40 -3.08
C ALA A 50 -7.12 -7.01 -3.22
N ASP A 51 -6.80 -6.37 -2.08
CA ASP A 51 -5.97 -5.17 -2.02
C ASP A 51 -4.52 -5.62 -1.78
N MET A 52 -3.65 -5.47 -2.78
CA MET A 52 -2.31 -6.06 -2.78
C MET A 52 -1.27 -5.08 -3.29
N VAL A 53 -0.07 -5.17 -2.72
CA VAL A 53 1.13 -4.50 -3.23
C VAL A 53 2.19 -5.57 -3.50
N LEU A 54 2.73 -5.59 -4.71
CA LEU A 54 3.85 -6.45 -5.08
C LEU A 54 5.15 -5.65 -4.90
N ILE A 55 6.06 -6.21 -4.12
CA ILE A 55 7.38 -5.63 -3.86
C ILE A 55 8.43 -6.43 -4.60
N ASN A 56 9.30 -5.75 -5.35
CA ASN A 56 10.48 -6.33 -5.95
C ASN A 56 11.57 -6.52 -4.88
N PRO A 57 11.90 -7.76 -4.51
CA PRO A 57 12.84 -8.01 -3.43
C PRO A 57 14.28 -7.61 -3.77
N GLU A 58 14.68 -7.69 -5.04
CA GLU A 58 16.03 -7.33 -5.49
C GLU A 58 16.21 -5.81 -5.48
N ALA A 59 15.20 -5.07 -5.96
CA ALA A 59 15.21 -3.61 -5.91
C ALA A 59 15.19 -3.09 -4.46
N LEU A 60 14.47 -3.77 -3.56
CA LEU A 60 14.45 -3.43 -2.13
C LEU A 60 15.83 -3.64 -1.49
N ASP A 61 16.52 -4.73 -1.81
CA ASP A 61 17.87 -5.02 -1.28
C ASP A 61 18.90 -3.99 -1.75
N GLY A 62 18.84 -3.62 -3.03
CA GLY A 62 19.75 -2.63 -3.63
C GLY A 62 19.43 -1.18 -3.26
N TRP A 63 18.32 -0.92 -2.58
CA TRP A 63 17.91 0.43 -2.26
C TRP A 63 18.69 1.04 -1.11
N GLU A 64 19.30 2.21 -1.36
CA GLU A 64 19.97 3.03 -0.37
C GLU A 64 19.15 4.32 -0.12
N PRO A 65 18.48 4.44 1.03
CA PRO A 65 17.56 5.56 1.30
C PRO A 65 18.18 6.95 1.17
N ASP A 66 19.45 7.07 1.55
CA ASP A 66 20.15 8.38 1.49
C ASP A 66 20.43 8.84 0.06
N GLN A 67 20.48 7.92 -0.90
CA GLN A 67 20.73 8.22 -2.31
C GLN A 67 19.46 8.62 -3.09
N THR A 68 18.30 8.29 -2.54
CA THR A 68 17.00 8.53 -3.20
C THR A 68 16.19 9.65 -2.56
N ARG A 69 16.76 10.33 -1.56
CA ARG A 69 16.13 11.50 -0.93
C ARG A 69 16.32 12.74 -1.79
N GLU A 70 15.23 13.50 -1.94
CA GLU A 70 15.23 14.77 -2.64
C GLU A 70 14.40 15.82 -1.91
N LEU A 71 14.78 17.09 -2.05
CA LEU A 71 13.97 18.22 -1.61
C LEU A 71 13.03 18.61 -2.75
N VAL A 72 11.73 18.56 -2.51
CA VAL A 72 10.70 18.95 -3.48
C VAL A 72 9.89 20.10 -2.92
N TYR A 73 9.87 21.23 -3.64
CA TYR A 73 9.01 22.34 -3.29
C TYR A 73 7.54 21.99 -3.56
N ARG A 74 6.70 22.20 -2.56
CA ARG A 74 5.27 21.94 -2.63
C ARG A 74 4.50 23.25 -2.62
N GLU A 75 4.01 23.68 -3.77
CA GLU A 75 3.25 24.94 -3.90
C GLU A 75 2.07 25.04 -2.93
N ILE A 76 1.33 23.92 -2.75
CA ILE A 76 0.17 23.86 -1.84
C ILE A 76 0.53 24.12 -0.37
N PHE A 77 1.79 23.86 0.02
CA PHE A 77 2.27 24.06 1.39
C PHE A 77 3.29 25.20 1.51
N GLU A 78 3.65 25.83 0.38
CA GLU A 78 4.60 26.93 0.28
C GLU A 78 5.96 26.67 0.96
N HIS A 79 6.41 25.38 0.98
CA HIS A 79 7.73 25.03 1.50
C HIS A 79 8.31 23.78 0.83
N GLU A 80 9.62 23.57 1.03
CA GLU A 80 10.31 22.37 0.62
C GLU A 80 10.06 21.22 1.58
N GLN A 81 9.81 20.04 1.03
CA GLN A 81 9.68 18.80 1.78
C GLN A 81 10.71 17.77 1.31
N MET A 82 11.35 17.14 2.26
CA MET A 82 12.16 15.96 1.97
C MET A 82 11.23 14.81 1.59
N VAL A 83 11.41 14.27 0.41
CA VAL A 83 10.69 13.10 -0.08
C VAL A 83 11.68 11.98 -0.41
N ASN A 84 11.23 10.75 -0.33
CA ASN A 84 11.97 9.58 -0.75
C ASN A 84 11.03 8.71 -1.59
N ARG A 85 11.29 8.62 -2.88
CA ARG A 85 10.45 7.92 -3.85
C ARG A 85 11.29 6.98 -4.69
N PRO A 86 11.78 5.88 -4.08
CA PRO A 86 12.55 4.92 -4.83
C PRO A 86 11.71 4.31 -5.95
N SER A 87 12.26 4.28 -7.15
CA SER A 87 11.65 3.59 -8.30
C SER A 87 11.97 2.10 -8.27
N GLY A 88 11.07 1.28 -8.86
CA GLY A 88 11.29 -0.15 -9.09
C GLY A 88 11.07 -1.05 -7.88
N ILE A 89 10.92 -0.52 -6.65
CA ILE A 89 10.65 -1.35 -5.47
C ILE A 89 9.19 -1.83 -5.46
N VAL A 90 8.25 -0.92 -5.69
CA VAL A 90 6.84 -1.29 -5.88
C VAL A 90 6.65 -1.71 -7.32
N GLY A 91 6.45 -3.00 -7.57
CA GLY A 91 6.22 -3.54 -8.91
C GLY A 91 4.79 -3.31 -9.38
N SER A 92 3.80 -3.52 -8.51
CA SER A 92 2.40 -3.22 -8.84
C SER A 92 1.53 -3.06 -7.60
N VAL A 93 0.42 -2.34 -7.76
CA VAL A 93 -0.61 -2.17 -6.74
C VAL A 93 -1.96 -2.58 -7.32
N TYR A 94 -2.66 -3.45 -6.60
CA TYR A 94 -4.01 -3.88 -6.94
C TYR A 94 -4.99 -3.39 -5.88
N ILE A 95 -6.13 -2.90 -6.31
CA ILE A 95 -7.25 -2.48 -5.45
C ILE A 95 -8.48 -3.27 -5.88
N ALA A 96 -9.04 -4.05 -4.97
CA ALA A 96 -10.15 -4.97 -5.25
C ALA A 96 -9.87 -5.94 -6.42
N GLY A 97 -8.63 -6.38 -6.56
CA GLY A 97 -8.20 -7.27 -7.64
C GLY A 97 -7.90 -6.59 -8.98
N GLU A 98 -8.07 -5.27 -9.09
CA GLU A 98 -7.78 -4.53 -10.31
C GLU A 98 -6.45 -3.79 -10.22
N LEU A 99 -5.68 -3.81 -11.30
CA LEU A 99 -4.41 -3.10 -11.39
C LEU A 99 -4.63 -1.59 -11.33
N ALA A 100 -4.23 -0.99 -10.21
CA ALA A 100 -4.29 0.45 -10.00
C ALA A 100 -2.99 1.16 -10.38
N TRP A 101 -1.86 0.52 -10.13
CA TRP A 101 -0.53 1.06 -10.41
C TRP A 101 0.39 -0.06 -10.91
N ASP A 102 1.19 0.26 -11.91
CA ASP A 102 2.26 -0.56 -12.44
C ASP A 102 3.58 0.21 -12.36
N GLY A 103 4.62 -0.42 -11.84
CA GLY A 103 5.91 0.22 -11.58
C GLY A 103 6.66 0.69 -12.83
N GLU A 104 6.35 0.11 -13.99
CA GLU A 104 6.96 0.47 -15.28
C GLU A 104 6.16 1.52 -16.02
N THR A 105 4.84 1.37 -16.07
CA THR A 105 3.94 2.19 -16.89
C THR A 105 3.21 3.28 -16.09
N GLY A 106 3.24 3.22 -14.76
CA GLY A 106 2.57 4.17 -13.89
C GLY A 106 1.13 3.80 -13.56
N ALA A 107 0.22 4.79 -13.51
CA ALA A 107 -1.17 4.58 -13.16
C ALA A 107 -1.85 3.59 -14.11
N GLY A 108 -2.53 2.58 -13.54
CA GLY A 108 -3.35 1.66 -14.31
C GLY A 108 -4.51 2.37 -15.02
N PRO A 109 -5.11 1.73 -16.04
CA PRO A 109 -6.12 2.38 -16.90
C PRO A 109 -7.41 2.74 -16.15
N THR A 110 -7.66 2.11 -15.02
CA THR A 110 -8.86 2.36 -14.21
C THR A 110 -8.66 3.39 -13.10
N LEU A 111 -7.40 3.65 -12.70
CA LEU A 111 -7.10 4.62 -11.64
C LEU A 111 -7.47 6.05 -12.08
N GLY A 112 -8.31 6.70 -11.29
CA GLY A 112 -8.82 8.05 -11.58
C GLY A 112 -10.02 8.08 -12.54
N ASN A 113 -10.32 7.00 -13.26
CA ASN A 113 -11.47 6.93 -14.18
C ASN A 113 -12.72 6.35 -13.51
N ARG A 114 -12.54 5.52 -12.50
CA ARG A 114 -13.63 5.02 -11.65
C ARG A 114 -13.13 4.80 -10.22
N PRO A 115 -14.01 4.82 -9.21
CA PRO A 115 -13.64 4.51 -7.84
C PRO A 115 -13.30 3.01 -7.73
N LEU A 116 -12.04 2.68 -7.36
CA LEU A 116 -11.59 1.33 -7.06
C LEU A 116 -11.72 1.01 -5.57
N GLY A 117 -11.60 2.03 -4.73
CA GLY A 117 -11.67 1.93 -3.29
C GLY A 117 -13.10 1.92 -2.76
N ARG A 118 -13.24 1.51 -1.49
CA ARG A 118 -14.47 1.68 -0.71
C ARG A 118 -14.16 2.28 0.64
N TYR A 119 -15.13 2.91 1.26
CA TYR A 119 -15.00 3.31 2.65
C TYR A 119 -15.02 2.07 3.56
N LEU A 120 -14.09 1.99 4.50
CA LEU A 120 -14.00 0.92 5.49
C LEU A 120 -14.60 1.41 6.80
N HIS A 121 -15.66 0.78 7.27
CA HIS A 121 -16.27 1.08 8.57
C HIS A 121 -15.54 0.31 9.67
N SER A 122 -15.29 0.94 10.79
CA SER A 122 -14.86 0.27 12.01
C SER A 122 -16.01 -0.56 12.58
N GLY A 123 -15.71 -1.82 13.00
CA GLY A 123 -16.72 -2.74 13.49
C GLY A 123 -17.53 -3.47 12.41
N GLY A 124 -17.05 -3.44 11.17
CA GLY A 124 -17.75 -4.04 10.03
C GLY A 124 -17.71 -5.55 9.99
N SER A 125 -18.82 -6.16 10.37
CA SER A 125 -19.32 -7.36 9.71
C SER A 125 -19.95 -6.90 8.38
N SER A 126 -19.50 -7.44 7.26
CA SER A 126 -20.01 -7.19 5.92
C SER A 126 -21.45 -7.68 5.77
N ALA A 127 -22.40 -6.86 6.19
CA ALA A 127 -23.81 -7.05 5.91
C ALA A 127 -24.44 -5.70 5.55
N ILE A 128 -23.91 -5.06 4.51
CA ILE A 128 -24.72 -4.11 3.76
C ILE A 128 -25.03 -4.80 2.45
N SER A 129 -26.21 -5.40 2.42
CA SER A 129 -26.85 -5.93 1.23
C SER A 129 -26.83 -4.92 0.08
N ASP A 130 -26.56 -5.43 -1.09
CA ASP A 130 -26.67 -4.85 -2.44
C ASP A 130 -28.11 -4.36 -2.80
N SER A 131 -28.76 -3.61 -1.92
CA SER A 131 -30.15 -3.17 -2.13
C SER A 131 -30.30 -1.68 -2.48
N ALA A 132 -29.21 -1.02 -2.93
CA ALA A 132 -29.27 0.39 -3.32
C ALA A 132 -28.92 0.66 -4.78
N GLN A 133 -28.96 -0.32 -5.67
CA GLN A 133 -28.63 -0.15 -7.10
C GLN A 133 -29.78 -0.45 -8.04
N GLU A 134 -31.03 -0.41 -7.57
CA GLU A 134 -32.19 -0.59 -8.41
C GLU A 134 -33.24 0.52 -8.16
N ALA A 135 -32.82 1.79 -8.33
CA ALA A 135 -33.76 2.92 -8.47
C ALA A 135 -33.01 4.16 -9.01
N ALA A 136 -32.71 4.20 -10.31
CA ALA A 136 -32.64 5.45 -11.10
C ALA A 136 -32.61 5.10 -12.60
#